data_9a8b7bd7bad233c0919f83693d15712c
#
_entry.id   9a8b7bd7bad233c0919f83693d15712c
#
_cell.length_a   1.000
_cell.length_b   1.000
_cell.length_c   1.000
_cell.angle_alpha   90.00
_cell.angle_beta   90.00
_cell.angle_gamma   90.00
#
_symmetry.space_group_name_H-M   'P 1'
#
loop_
_entity.id
_entity.type
_entity.pdbx_description
1 polymer ?
#
loop_
_entity_poly.entity_id
_entity_poly.type
_entity_poly.pdbx_seq_one_letter_code
_entity_poly.pdbx_strand_id
1 'polypeptide(L)'
;MKKSLASMCLSAVLTVAFSYHAVAADLPEIEKSGTLKVATEDDYAPFNFMNNGQADGFNKDMLEELRKYAKFHVDQSILPWTGLLAAVSTGQYDMALTGAVITDERLKVFDFTPPWASAQHYFVKRAGDTSLRKVRI
;
A
#
# COMPACT_ATOMS: atom_id res chain seq x y z
N MET A 1 -31.33 19.68 49.99
CA MET A 1 -31.25 18.73 48.86
C MET A 1 -31.40 19.46 47.54
N LYS A 2 -30.45 20.33 47.13
CA LYS A 2 -30.49 21.09 45.83
C LYS A 2 -29.10 21.36 45.27
N LYS A 3 -28.14 20.41 45.36
CA LYS A 3 -26.75 20.60 44.88
C LYS A 3 -26.23 19.46 43.97
N SER A 4 -27.12 18.67 43.39
CA SER A 4 -26.68 17.45 42.65
C SER A 4 -26.98 17.47 41.14
N LEU A 5 -27.64 18.49 40.61
CA LEU A 5 -28.01 18.52 39.17
C LEU A 5 -27.09 19.37 38.27
N ALA A 6 -26.27 20.23 38.86
CA ALA A 6 -25.37 21.07 38.08
C ALA A 6 -24.05 20.40 37.67
N SER A 7 -23.68 19.30 38.29
CA SER A 7 -22.41 18.59 38.02
C SER A 7 -22.48 17.58 36.92
N MET A 8 -23.68 17.23 36.40
CA MET A 8 -23.88 16.17 35.41
C MET A 8 -23.94 16.69 33.97
N CYS A 9 -24.01 17.98 33.76
CA CYS A 9 -24.04 18.59 32.42
C CYS A 9 -22.68 19.00 31.85
N LEU A 10 -21.62 18.94 32.65
CA LEU A 10 -20.29 19.41 32.21
C LEU A 10 -19.39 18.29 31.65
N SER A 11 -19.83 17.04 31.70
CA SER A 11 -19.05 15.89 31.19
C SER A 11 -19.41 15.46 29.79
N ALA A 12 -20.35 16.09 29.12
CA ALA A 12 -20.89 15.65 27.81
C ALA A 12 -20.36 16.45 26.58
N VAL A 13 -19.39 17.33 26.76
CA VAL A 13 -19.00 18.28 25.68
C VAL A 13 -17.58 18.09 25.14
N LEU A 14 -16.88 17.02 25.48
CA LEU A 14 -15.47 16.88 25.02
C LEU A 14 -15.15 15.56 24.33
N THR A 15 -16.05 15.11 23.43
CA THR A 15 -15.69 14.10 22.43
C THR A 15 -16.15 14.52 21.03
N VAL A 16 -15.69 15.69 20.59
CA VAL A 16 -15.52 15.89 19.16
C VAL A 16 -14.28 15.08 18.79
N ALA A 17 -14.48 13.81 18.47
CA ALA A 17 -13.48 13.02 17.80
C ALA A 17 -13.16 13.74 16.48
N PHE A 18 -12.02 14.41 16.43
CA PHE A 18 -11.43 14.78 15.15
C PHE A 18 -11.15 13.48 14.40
N SER A 19 -12.10 13.07 13.56
CA SER A 19 -11.85 12.06 12.56
C SER A 19 -10.87 12.67 11.56
N TYR A 20 -9.59 12.60 11.87
CA TYR A 20 -8.57 12.81 10.86
C TYR A 20 -8.73 11.65 9.87
N HIS A 21 -9.36 11.93 8.75
CA HIS A 21 -9.23 11.05 7.61
C HIS A 21 -7.76 11.16 7.19
N ALA A 22 -6.98 10.14 7.52
CA ALA A 22 -5.64 10.01 6.97
C ALA A 22 -5.83 9.75 5.46
N VAL A 23 -5.54 10.74 4.67
CA VAL A 23 -5.44 10.65 3.22
C VAL A 23 -3.95 10.52 2.91
N ALA A 24 -3.59 9.69 1.94
CA ALA A 24 -2.21 9.64 1.46
C ALA A 24 -1.77 11.06 1.05
N ALA A 25 -0.56 11.45 1.45
CA ALA A 25 -0.07 12.78 1.18
C ALA A 25 0.15 12.98 -0.32
N ASP A 26 -0.21 14.14 -0.85
CA ASP A 26 0.16 14.52 -2.20
C ASP A 26 1.62 15.07 -2.27
N LEU A 27 2.12 15.28 -3.48
CA LEU A 27 3.52 15.69 -3.67
C LEU A 27 3.89 16.98 -2.90
N PRO A 28 3.08 18.06 -2.87
CA PRO A 28 3.37 19.24 -2.06
C PRO A 28 3.47 18.95 -0.56
N GLU A 29 2.66 18.04 -0.03
CA GLU A 29 2.71 17.65 1.37
C GLU A 29 3.95 16.80 1.67
N ILE A 30 4.33 15.89 0.75
CA ILE A 30 5.55 15.10 0.83
C ILE A 30 6.78 16.02 0.80
N GLU A 31 6.84 16.98 -0.12
CA GLU A 31 7.93 17.96 -0.18
C GLU A 31 8.03 18.81 1.10
N LYS A 32 6.90 19.19 1.66
CA LYS A 32 6.83 19.95 2.92
C LYS A 32 7.25 19.12 4.13
N SER A 33 6.82 17.87 4.21
CA SER A 33 7.19 16.93 5.29
C SER A 33 8.64 16.46 5.17
N GLY A 34 9.18 16.47 3.95
CA GLY A 34 10.50 15.97 3.63
C GLY A 34 10.59 14.44 3.58
N THR A 35 9.46 13.72 3.61
CA THR A 35 9.47 12.24 3.64
C THR A 35 8.33 11.65 2.81
N LEU A 36 8.65 10.70 1.96
CA LEU A 36 7.72 9.80 1.26
C LEU A 36 7.74 8.44 1.95
N LYS A 37 6.62 8.00 2.47
CA LYS A 37 6.44 6.67 3.09
C LYS A 37 5.99 5.67 2.06
N VAL A 38 6.82 4.66 1.79
CA VAL A 38 6.58 3.64 0.78
C VAL A 38 6.39 2.27 1.42
N ALA A 39 5.27 1.62 1.13
CA ALA A 39 5.04 0.23 1.49
C ALA A 39 5.48 -0.70 0.35
N THR A 40 6.27 -1.73 0.68
CA THR A 40 6.66 -2.81 -0.23
C THR A 40 6.29 -4.16 0.39
N GLU A 41 6.14 -5.19 -0.43
CA GLU A 41 5.86 -6.54 0.07
C GLU A 41 7.13 -7.38 0.22
N ASP A 42 7.01 -8.52 0.93
CA ASP A 42 8.13 -9.39 1.32
C ASP A 42 8.21 -10.70 0.52
N ASP A 43 7.16 -11.09 -0.20
CA ASP A 43 7.04 -12.40 -0.86
C ASP A 43 6.41 -12.32 -2.25
N TYR A 44 7.04 -11.59 -3.16
CA TYR A 44 6.62 -11.54 -4.57
C TYR A 44 7.81 -11.43 -5.53
N ALA A 45 8.62 -12.49 -5.58
CA ALA A 45 9.72 -12.57 -6.53
C ALA A 45 9.20 -12.57 -8.00
N PRO A 46 9.90 -11.92 -8.95
CA PRO A 46 11.18 -11.21 -8.80
C PRO A 46 11.05 -9.73 -8.43
N PHE A 47 9.84 -9.27 -8.09
CA PHE A 47 9.56 -7.84 -7.89
C PHE A 47 9.94 -7.34 -6.50
N ASN A 48 9.43 -7.99 -5.47
CA ASN A 48 9.75 -7.76 -4.06
C ASN A 48 9.93 -9.10 -3.35
N PHE A 49 11.03 -9.32 -2.72
CA PHE A 49 11.26 -10.50 -1.88
C PHE A 49 12.36 -10.25 -0.86
N MET A 50 12.49 -11.17 0.08
CA MET A 50 13.55 -11.12 1.07
C MET A 50 14.70 -12.03 0.65
N ASN A 51 15.92 -11.49 0.58
CA ASN A 51 17.14 -12.22 0.31
C ASN A 51 18.09 -12.07 1.50
N ASN A 52 18.36 -13.16 2.22
CA ASN A 52 19.19 -13.15 3.42
C ASN A 52 18.79 -12.11 4.47
N GLY A 53 17.48 -11.89 4.64
CA GLY A 53 16.92 -10.93 5.60
C GLY A 53 16.94 -9.47 5.14
N GLN A 54 17.29 -9.20 3.90
CA GLN A 54 17.25 -7.88 3.28
C GLN A 54 16.23 -7.84 2.13
N ALA A 55 15.61 -6.69 1.92
CA ALA A 55 14.75 -6.47 0.77
C ALA A 55 15.56 -6.57 -0.52
N ASP A 56 15.01 -7.27 -1.51
CA ASP A 56 15.63 -7.45 -2.82
C ASP A 56 14.55 -7.47 -3.91
N GLY A 57 14.99 -7.41 -5.17
CA GLY A 57 14.12 -7.45 -6.33
C GLY A 57 14.03 -6.15 -7.11
N PHE A 58 13.31 -6.20 -8.21
CA PHE A 58 13.17 -5.08 -9.14
C PHE A 58 12.70 -3.78 -8.47
N ASN A 59 11.74 -3.86 -7.57
CA ASN A 59 11.21 -2.66 -6.91
C ASN A 59 12.20 -2.02 -5.92
N LYS A 60 13.09 -2.82 -5.32
CA LYS A 60 14.20 -2.27 -4.53
C LYS A 60 15.10 -1.40 -5.42
N ASP A 61 15.46 -1.88 -6.59
CA ASP A 61 16.31 -1.13 -7.53
C ASP A 61 15.60 0.16 -8.00
N MET A 62 14.29 0.09 -8.24
CA MET A 62 13.48 1.29 -8.55
C MET A 62 13.50 2.31 -7.40
N LEU A 63 13.41 1.86 -6.14
CA LEU A 63 13.49 2.78 -4.99
C LEU A 63 14.88 3.38 -4.84
N GLU A 64 15.93 2.64 -5.12
CA GLU A 64 17.29 3.16 -5.11
C GLU A 64 17.49 4.24 -6.19
N GLU A 65 16.92 4.03 -7.38
CA GLU A 65 16.91 5.07 -8.41
C GLU A 65 16.09 6.28 -7.98
N LEU A 66 14.88 6.09 -7.45
CA LEU A 66 14.04 7.19 -6.97
C LEU A 66 14.79 8.05 -5.93
N ARG A 67 15.50 7.44 -4.99
CA ARG A 67 16.28 8.14 -3.97
C ARG A 67 17.34 9.08 -4.54
N LYS A 68 17.86 8.81 -5.73
CA LYS A 68 18.87 9.67 -6.37
C LYS A 68 18.27 10.97 -6.90
N TYR A 69 16.99 10.98 -7.25
CA TYR A 69 16.30 12.13 -7.87
C TYR A 69 15.34 12.82 -6.90
N ALA A 70 14.87 12.14 -5.87
CA ALA A 70 13.94 12.68 -4.89
C ALA A 70 14.60 13.81 -4.08
N LYS A 71 13.85 14.90 -3.85
CA LYS A 71 14.25 16.00 -2.98
C LYS A 71 13.81 15.77 -1.53
N PHE A 72 13.28 14.60 -1.24
CA PHE A 72 12.76 14.17 0.06
C PHE A 72 13.34 12.81 0.42
N HIS A 73 13.28 12.47 1.68
CA HIS A 73 13.65 11.14 2.16
C HIS A 73 12.61 10.10 1.71
N VAL A 74 13.06 8.92 1.25
CA VAL A 74 12.18 7.80 0.91
C VAL A 74 12.30 6.76 2.01
N ASP A 75 11.28 6.71 2.86
CA ASP A 75 11.15 5.77 3.97
C ASP A 75 10.41 4.52 3.50
N GLN A 76 11.09 3.38 3.49
CA GLN A 76 10.56 2.11 3.02
C GLN A 76 10.20 1.21 4.19
N SER A 77 8.97 0.70 4.19
CA SER A 77 8.52 -0.37 5.09
C SER A 77 8.11 -1.61 4.31
N ILE A 78 8.50 -2.78 4.82
CA ILE A 78 8.14 -4.07 4.24
C ILE A 78 6.93 -4.62 4.99
N LEU A 79 5.88 -4.93 4.28
CA LEU A 79 4.60 -5.41 4.84
C LEU A 79 4.17 -6.72 4.18
N PRO A 80 3.46 -7.58 4.89
CA PRO A 80 2.72 -8.67 4.26
C PRO A 80 1.68 -8.11 3.28
N TRP A 81 1.52 -8.76 2.13
CA TRP A 81 0.53 -8.37 1.11
C TRP A 81 -0.88 -8.12 1.68
N THR A 82 -1.30 -8.94 2.63
CA THR A 82 -2.65 -8.88 3.22
C THR A 82 -3.02 -7.54 3.87
N GLY A 83 -2.04 -6.75 4.30
CA GLY A 83 -2.25 -5.45 4.93
C GLY A 83 -1.82 -4.26 4.07
N LEU A 84 -1.05 -4.49 3.02
CA LEU A 84 -0.33 -3.45 2.30
C LEU A 84 -1.27 -2.41 1.65
N LEU A 85 -2.26 -2.84 0.88
CA LEU A 85 -3.20 -1.91 0.23
C LEU A 85 -4.09 -1.17 1.23
N ALA A 86 -4.49 -1.84 2.33
CA ALA A 86 -5.26 -1.20 3.39
C ALA A 86 -4.45 -0.10 4.09
N ALA A 87 -3.16 -0.31 4.31
CA ALA A 87 -2.28 0.66 4.92
C ALA A 87 -2.10 1.93 4.06
N VAL A 88 -2.10 1.78 2.73
CA VAL A 88 -2.10 2.94 1.81
C VAL A 88 -3.46 3.63 1.80
N SER A 89 -4.57 2.89 1.70
CA SER A 89 -5.91 3.50 1.66
C SER A 89 -6.28 4.25 2.94
N THR A 90 -5.67 3.90 4.06
CA THR A 90 -5.84 4.60 5.35
C THR A 90 -4.84 5.73 5.59
N GLY A 91 -3.94 6.02 4.62
CA GLY A 91 -2.93 7.07 4.74
C GLY A 91 -1.80 6.77 5.73
N GLN A 92 -1.64 5.50 6.14
CA GLN A 92 -0.48 5.08 6.91
C GLN A 92 0.80 5.16 6.06
N TYR A 93 0.68 4.89 4.78
CA TYR A 93 1.70 5.06 3.75
C TYR A 93 1.17 5.91 2.61
N ASP A 94 2.08 6.65 1.96
CA ASP A 94 1.74 7.54 0.86
C ASP A 94 1.63 6.79 -0.47
N MET A 95 2.41 5.72 -0.63
CA MET A 95 2.34 4.85 -1.80
C MET A 95 2.72 3.40 -1.50
N ALA A 96 2.25 2.51 -2.37
CA ALA A 96 2.74 1.14 -2.47
C ALA A 96 3.62 0.98 -3.72
N LEU A 97 4.80 0.39 -3.56
CA LEU A 97 5.60 -0.10 -4.68
C LEU A 97 5.60 -1.62 -4.67
N THR A 98 4.78 -2.20 -5.52
CA THR A 98 4.45 -3.63 -5.52
C THR A 98 4.08 -4.10 -6.92
N GLY A 99 4.03 -5.41 -7.14
CA GLY A 99 3.50 -6.03 -8.35
C GLY A 99 1.97 -6.08 -8.42
N ALA A 100 1.27 -5.21 -7.72
CA ALA A 100 -0.20 -5.20 -7.70
C ALA A 100 -0.78 -5.02 -9.11
N VAL A 101 -1.66 -5.94 -9.50
CA VAL A 101 -2.39 -5.86 -10.76
C VAL A 101 -3.39 -4.71 -10.71
N ILE A 102 -3.45 -3.88 -11.75
CA ILE A 102 -4.45 -2.83 -11.93
C ILE A 102 -5.78 -3.52 -12.27
N THR A 103 -6.82 -3.28 -11.46
CA THR A 103 -8.18 -3.77 -11.70
C THR A 103 -9.19 -2.63 -11.55
N ASP A 104 -10.38 -2.80 -12.17
CA ASP A 104 -11.45 -1.79 -12.08
C ASP A 104 -11.89 -1.50 -10.64
N GLU A 105 -11.86 -2.51 -9.76
CA GLU A 105 -12.17 -2.33 -8.34
C GLU A 105 -11.11 -1.50 -7.64
N ARG A 106 -9.83 -1.73 -7.94
CA ARG A 106 -8.72 -0.99 -7.34
C ARG A 106 -8.65 0.45 -7.84
N LEU A 107 -8.97 0.68 -9.12
CA LEU A 107 -9.06 2.03 -9.70
C LEU A 107 -10.14 2.93 -9.06
N LYS A 108 -11.08 2.35 -8.31
CA LYS A 108 -12.07 3.13 -7.55
C LYS A 108 -11.50 3.72 -6.25
N VAL A 109 -10.37 3.20 -5.79
CA VAL A 109 -9.82 3.51 -4.46
C VAL A 109 -8.39 4.04 -4.54
N PHE A 110 -7.64 3.68 -5.58
CA PHE A 110 -6.23 4.01 -5.76
C PHE A 110 -5.98 4.63 -7.12
N ASP A 111 -5.09 5.59 -7.15
CA ASP A 111 -4.44 6.05 -8.37
C ASP A 111 -3.23 5.18 -8.66
N PHE A 112 -3.02 4.86 -9.93
CA PHE A 112 -1.90 4.03 -10.39
C PHE A 112 -1.02 4.81 -11.35
N THR A 113 0.29 4.55 -11.28
CA THR A 113 1.18 4.92 -12.36
C THR A 113 0.86 4.10 -13.63
N PRO A 114 1.33 4.50 -14.82
CA PRO A 114 1.33 3.62 -15.97
C PRO A 114 1.96 2.26 -15.61
N PRO A 115 1.42 1.13 -16.13
CA PRO A 115 1.96 -0.19 -15.82
C PRO A 115 3.39 -0.32 -16.38
N TRP A 116 4.32 -0.74 -15.54
CA TRP A 116 5.72 -0.97 -15.91
C TRP A 116 6.02 -2.44 -16.25
N ALA A 117 5.06 -3.36 -15.97
CA ALA A 117 5.12 -4.77 -16.33
C ALA A 117 3.74 -5.29 -16.66
N SER A 118 3.67 -6.40 -17.41
CA SER A 118 2.46 -7.16 -17.64
C SER A 118 2.60 -8.56 -17.05
N ALA A 119 1.56 -9.05 -16.37
CA ALA A 119 1.48 -10.41 -15.86
C ALA A 119 0.31 -11.15 -16.50
N GLN A 120 0.50 -12.43 -16.78
CA GLN A 120 -0.55 -13.30 -17.32
C GLN A 120 -0.69 -14.54 -16.44
N HIS A 121 -1.91 -15.04 -16.31
CA HIS A 121 -2.16 -16.29 -15.62
C HIS A 121 -2.15 -17.44 -16.61
N TYR A 122 -1.42 -18.50 -16.27
CA TYR A 122 -1.32 -19.70 -17.08
C TYR A 122 -1.76 -20.92 -16.29
N PHE A 123 -2.51 -21.80 -16.93
CA PHE A 123 -2.75 -23.14 -16.40
C PHE A 123 -1.62 -24.06 -16.83
N VAL A 124 -0.98 -24.70 -15.88
CA VAL A 124 0.12 -25.64 -16.13
C VAL A 124 -0.40 -27.06 -15.99
N LYS A 125 -0.09 -27.90 -16.96
CA LYS A 125 -0.37 -29.34 -16.91
C LYS A 125 0.90 -30.15 -17.17
N ARG A 126 0.89 -31.42 -16.78
CA ARG A 126 2.00 -32.32 -17.07
C ARG A 126 2.17 -32.48 -18.60
N ALA A 127 3.39 -32.51 -19.08
CA ALA A 127 3.68 -32.76 -20.46
C ALA A 127 3.09 -34.15 -20.87
N GLY A 128 2.39 -34.20 -21.99
CA GLY A 128 1.71 -35.41 -22.46
C GLY A 128 0.34 -35.72 -21.83
N ASP A 129 -0.12 -34.94 -20.86
CA ASP A 129 -1.46 -35.11 -20.29
C ASP A 129 -2.54 -34.68 -21.30
N THR A 130 -3.38 -35.61 -21.73
CA THR A 130 -4.50 -35.39 -22.66
C THR A 130 -5.85 -35.30 -21.94
N SER A 131 -5.89 -35.48 -20.60
CA SER A 131 -7.12 -35.50 -19.81
C SER A 131 -7.76 -34.12 -19.69
N LEU A 132 -6.95 -33.05 -19.67
CA LEU A 132 -7.43 -31.68 -19.61
C LEU A 132 -7.78 -31.17 -21.00
N ARG A 133 -9.07 -31.04 -21.27
CA ARG A 133 -9.56 -30.36 -22.47
C ARG A 133 -9.44 -28.85 -22.29
N LYS A 134 -9.49 -28.12 -23.43
CA LYS A 134 -9.43 -26.65 -23.46
C LYS A 134 -10.46 -26.03 -22.51
N VAL A 135 -10.00 -25.38 -21.49
CA VAL A 135 -10.86 -24.58 -20.59
C VAL A 135 -11.35 -23.38 -21.41
N ARG A 136 -12.66 -23.23 -21.56
CA ARG A 136 -13.25 -21.98 -22.06
C ARG A 136 -13.41 -21.07 -20.84
N ILE A 137 -12.73 -19.95 -20.86
CA ILE A 137 -12.95 -18.84 -19.95
C ILE A 137 -14.05 -17.96 -20.54
#